data_060df51ef9eabac1c32a923930ed75d8
#
_entry.id   060df51ef9eabac1c32a923930ed75d8
#
_cell.length_a   1.000
_cell.length_b   1.000
_cell.length_c   1.000
_cell.angle_alpha   90.00
_cell.angle_beta   90.00
_cell.angle_gamma   90.00
#
_symmetry.space_group_name_H-M   'P 1'
#
loop_
_entity.id
_entity.type
_entity.pdbx_description
1 polymer ?
#
loop_
_entity_poly.entity_id
_entity_poly.type
_entity_poly.pdbx_seq_one_letter_code
_entity_poly.pdbx_strand_id
1 'polypeptide(L)'
;MAIKKKAHEKLDDITIKRVMIELESKNPITKKEACGMLNISYNTTRLAKIIKNYEEEQEYRNSRKNKNRGKPATPDEIREIITKYLIATPISHIAKQLYRSSAFVRGHIDRIGVPSRIAEGEEFIVPDECVKEEFKIGEWVWFNKNHPDTKGGKAGKIVKELTSTAKRAQEQECKAYKVHYWTPIEWKEGMWAAWWPGYKRFKGWTTALSYDLASIQHLVDKYELNKERL
;
A
#
# COMPACT_ATOMS: atom_id res chain seq x y z
N MET A 1 2.00 -11.95 2.90
CA MET A 1 2.03 -11.67 4.36
C MET A 1 3.33 -12.20 4.93
N ALA A 2 4.08 -11.39 5.67
CA ALA A 2 5.29 -11.87 6.34
C ALA A 2 4.94 -12.94 7.39
N ILE A 3 5.69 -14.03 7.42
CA ILE A 3 5.52 -15.07 8.43
C ILE A 3 6.03 -14.54 9.76
N LYS A 4 5.18 -14.51 10.80
CA LYS A 4 5.63 -14.16 12.15
C LYS A 4 6.62 -15.21 12.64
N LYS A 5 7.87 -14.79 12.88
CA LYS A 5 8.94 -15.62 13.42
C LYS A 5 8.87 -15.64 14.94
N LYS A 6 8.96 -16.81 15.53
CA LYS A 6 9.15 -16.96 16.99
C LYS A 6 10.65 -16.99 17.30
N ALA A 7 11.05 -16.62 18.51
CA ALA A 7 12.44 -16.47 18.89
C ALA A 7 13.30 -17.75 18.71
N HIS A 8 12.69 -18.93 18.88
CA HIS A 8 13.37 -20.23 18.75
C HIS A 8 13.42 -20.76 17.32
N GLU A 9 12.70 -20.17 16.36
CA GLU A 9 12.62 -20.65 14.99
C GLU A 9 13.86 -20.26 14.18
N LYS A 10 14.40 -21.20 13.40
CA LYS A 10 15.55 -21.01 12.52
C LYS A 10 15.10 -20.70 11.10
N LEU A 11 14.57 -19.50 10.88
CA LEU A 11 14.03 -19.04 9.60
C LEU A 11 15.00 -18.04 8.91
N ASP A 12 16.29 -18.33 8.95
CA ASP A 12 17.31 -17.62 8.18
C ASP A 12 17.47 -18.22 6.79
N ASP A 13 17.94 -17.41 5.84
CA ASP A 13 18.07 -17.79 4.43
C ASP A 13 18.92 -19.06 4.24
N ILE A 14 19.97 -19.24 5.07
CA ILE A 14 20.88 -20.38 4.99
C ILE A 14 20.16 -21.67 5.39
N THR A 15 19.46 -21.65 6.52
CA THR A 15 18.75 -22.84 7.04
C THR A 15 17.59 -23.22 6.12
N ILE A 16 16.80 -22.25 5.63
CA ILE A 16 15.70 -22.54 4.69
C ILE A 16 16.24 -23.13 3.39
N LYS A 17 17.29 -22.55 2.83
CA LYS A 17 17.94 -23.06 1.61
C LYS A 17 18.43 -24.49 1.79
N ARG A 18 19.05 -24.81 2.93
CA ARG A 18 19.50 -26.16 3.24
C ARG A 18 18.32 -27.13 3.30
N VAL A 19 17.24 -26.79 3.97
CA VAL A 19 16.03 -27.62 4.02
C VAL A 19 15.46 -27.88 2.63
N MET A 20 15.45 -26.89 1.75
CA MET A 20 14.98 -27.07 0.37
C MET A 20 15.86 -28.05 -0.41
N ILE A 21 17.19 -27.91 -0.31
CA ILE A 21 18.15 -28.82 -0.96
C ILE A 21 17.96 -30.26 -0.46
N GLU A 22 17.80 -30.45 0.84
CA GLU A 22 17.60 -31.77 1.44
C GLU A 22 16.25 -32.39 1.04
N LEU A 23 15.17 -31.58 0.89
CA LEU A 23 13.86 -32.03 0.39
C LEU A 23 13.89 -32.44 -1.08
N GLU A 24 14.77 -31.83 -1.90
CA GLU A 24 14.91 -32.11 -3.34
C GLU A 24 16.04 -33.09 -3.65
N SER A 25 16.75 -33.59 -2.64
CA SER A 25 17.87 -34.49 -2.80
C SER A 25 17.45 -35.87 -3.31
N LYS A 26 18.42 -36.70 -3.76
CA LYS A 26 18.13 -38.10 -4.17
C LYS A 26 17.52 -38.95 -3.06
N ASN A 27 17.87 -38.66 -1.81
CA ASN A 27 17.29 -39.27 -0.61
C ASN A 27 16.59 -38.13 0.20
N PRO A 28 15.36 -37.73 -0.15
CA PRO A 28 14.71 -36.60 0.45
C PRO A 28 14.39 -36.84 1.92
N ILE A 29 14.67 -35.83 2.74
CA ILE A 29 14.25 -35.84 4.14
C ILE A 29 12.72 -35.79 4.23
N THR A 30 12.19 -36.31 5.34
CA THR A 30 10.75 -36.21 5.60
C THR A 30 10.34 -34.78 5.97
N LYS A 31 9.06 -34.42 5.72
CA LYS A 31 8.52 -33.12 6.13
C LYS A 31 8.63 -32.89 7.65
N LYS A 32 8.67 -33.96 8.45
CA LYS A 32 8.85 -33.89 9.91
C LYS A 32 10.28 -33.46 10.24
N GLU A 33 11.27 -34.04 9.59
CA GLU A 33 12.69 -33.67 9.75
C GLU A 33 12.93 -32.24 9.27
N ALA A 34 12.35 -31.85 8.12
CA ALA A 34 12.42 -30.49 7.62
C ALA A 34 11.88 -29.46 8.63
N CYS A 35 10.73 -29.76 9.27
CA CYS A 35 10.21 -28.94 10.36
C CYS A 35 11.16 -28.89 11.57
N GLY A 36 11.79 -30.01 11.90
CA GLY A 36 12.79 -30.11 12.97
C GLY A 36 14.02 -29.22 12.69
N MET A 37 14.53 -29.23 11.47
CA MET A 37 15.66 -28.38 11.04
C MET A 37 15.34 -26.88 11.18
N LEU A 38 14.11 -26.48 10.86
CA LEU A 38 13.63 -25.09 11.01
C LEU A 38 13.23 -24.75 12.46
N ASN A 39 13.28 -25.73 13.36
CA ASN A 39 12.80 -25.61 14.74
C ASN A 39 11.35 -25.07 14.83
N ILE A 40 10.49 -25.58 13.97
CA ILE A 40 9.05 -25.30 13.98
C ILE A 40 8.26 -26.55 14.36
N SER A 41 7.07 -26.38 14.94
CA SER A 41 6.15 -27.47 15.17
C SER A 41 5.79 -28.16 13.83
N TYR A 42 5.58 -29.49 13.85
CA TYR A 42 5.19 -30.22 12.65
C TYR A 42 3.90 -29.67 12.04
N ASN A 43 4.03 -28.96 10.95
CA ASN A 43 2.93 -28.38 10.21
C ASN A 43 3.32 -28.21 8.73
N THR A 44 2.82 -29.09 7.90
CA THR A 44 3.15 -29.15 6.47
C THR A 44 2.70 -27.92 5.69
N THR A 45 1.56 -27.34 6.06
CA THR A 45 1.05 -26.10 5.45
C THR A 45 1.96 -24.92 5.76
N ARG A 46 2.42 -24.82 7.03
CA ARG A 46 3.37 -23.79 7.44
C ARG A 46 4.72 -23.96 6.76
N LEU A 47 5.24 -25.20 6.67
CA LEU A 47 6.47 -25.51 5.97
C LEU A 47 6.40 -25.07 4.49
N ALA A 48 5.35 -25.47 3.78
CA ALA A 48 5.14 -25.09 2.38
C ALA A 48 5.07 -23.55 2.22
N LYS A 49 4.41 -22.86 3.14
CA LYS A 49 4.34 -21.40 3.13
C LYS A 49 5.69 -20.72 3.36
N ILE A 50 6.53 -21.28 4.24
CA ILE A 50 7.91 -20.78 4.49
C ILE A 50 8.75 -20.94 3.22
N ILE A 51 8.72 -22.10 2.59
CA ILE A 51 9.46 -22.38 1.36
C ILE A 51 9.01 -21.43 0.25
N LYS A 52 7.70 -21.35 -0.01
CA LYS A 52 7.14 -20.47 -1.04
C LYS A 52 7.52 -18.98 -0.81
N ASN A 53 7.43 -18.48 0.42
CA ASN A 53 7.83 -17.10 0.71
C ASN A 53 9.32 -16.87 0.48
N TYR A 54 10.16 -17.86 0.77
CA TYR A 54 11.59 -17.80 0.51
C TYR A 54 11.88 -17.74 -1.00
N GLU A 55 11.25 -18.60 -1.79
CA GLU A 55 11.35 -18.59 -3.27
C GLU A 55 10.93 -17.26 -3.87
N GLU A 56 9.76 -16.75 -3.48
CA GLU A 56 9.25 -15.45 -3.92
C GLU A 56 10.21 -14.30 -3.56
N GLU A 57 10.83 -14.35 -2.37
CA GLU A 57 11.80 -13.33 -1.95
C GLU A 57 13.13 -13.45 -2.74
N GLN A 58 13.60 -14.66 -3.04
CA GLN A 58 14.79 -14.87 -3.86
C GLN A 58 14.55 -14.44 -5.31
N GLU A 59 13.39 -14.76 -5.87
CA GLU A 59 12.99 -14.30 -7.20
C GLU A 59 12.94 -12.77 -7.27
N TYR A 60 12.33 -12.13 -6.27
CA TYR A 60 12.30 -10.68 -6.18
C TYR A 60 13.71 -10.08 -6.11
N ARG A 61 14.60 -10.63 -5.26
CA ARG A 61 15.99 -10.16 -5.13
C ARG A 61 16.75 -10.27 -6.45
N ASN A 62 16.62 -11.42 -7.13
CA ASN A 62 17.26 -11.68 -8.42
C ASN A 62 16.71 -10.78 -9.52
N SER A 63 15.40 -10.67 -9.63
CA SER A 63 14.74 -9.81 -10.62
C SER A 63 15.10 -8.33 -10.41
N ARG A 64 15.14 -7.87 -9.15
CA ARG A 64 15.57 -6.51 -8.81
C ARG A 64 17.03 -6.26 -9.22
N LYS A 65 17.92 -7.23 -8.99
CA LYS A 65 19.35 -7.14 -9.35
C LYS A 65 19.54 -7.09 -10.86
N ASN A 66 18.85 -7.96 -11.59
CA ASN A 66 19.06 -8.15 -13.03
C ASN A 66 18.29 -7.13 -13.90
N LYS A 67 17.06 -6.78 -13.53
CA LYS A 67 16.18 -5.92 -14.35
C LYS A 67 16.39 -4.43 -14.10
N ASN A 68 16.51 -4.01 -12.85
CA ASN A 68 16.30 -2.61 -12.46
C ASN A 68 17.47 -1.95 -11.73
N ARG A 69 18.56 -2.68 -11.42
CA ARG A 69 19.71 -2.09 -10.72
C ARG A 69 20.35 -0.99 -11.56
N GLY A 70 20.46 0.22 -10.98
CA GLY A 70 21.09 1.38 -11.62
C GLY A 70 20.28 2.03 -12.75
N LYS A 71 19.10 1.49 -13.10
CA LYS A 71 18.27 2.09 -14.16
C LYS A 71 17.36 3.19 -13.57
N PRO A 72 17.20 4.33 -14.25
CA PRO A 72 16.23 5.37 -13.87
C PRO A 72 14.79 4.83 -13.97
N ALA A 73 13.86 5.53 -13.31
CA ALA A 73 12.43 5.23 -13.47
C ALA A 73 11.93 5.64 -14.85
N THR A 74 11.11 4.81 -15.46
CA THR A 74 10.37 5.19 -16.68
C THR A 74 9.15 6.06 -16.30
N PRO A 75 8.61 6.87 -17.24
CA PRO A 75 7.39 7.64 -16.98
C PRO A 75 6.21 6.78 -16.54
N ASP A 76 6.04 5.59 -17.12
CA ASP A 76 4.97 4.66 -16.75
C ASP A 76 5.16 4.10 -15.35
N GLU A 77 6.40 3.78 -14.98
CA GLU A 77 6.74 3.34 -13.63
C GLU A 77 6.45 4.43 -12.59
N ILE A 78 6.72 5.70 -12.91
CA ILE A 78 6.39 6.84 -12.07
C ILE A 78 4.87 6.97 -11.90
N ARG A 79 4.09 6.91 -12.99
CA ARG A 79 2.62 6.92 -12.93
C ARG A 79 2.10 5.79 -12.04
N GLU A 80 2.64 4.59 -12.20
CA GLU A 80 2.23 3.43 -11.42
C GLU A 80 2.54 3.59 -9.93
N ILE A 81 3.71 4.15 -9.59
CA ILE A 81 4.08 4.47 -8.20
C ILE A 81 3.06 5.42 -7.58
N ILE A 82 2.77 6.54 -8.26
CA ILE A 82 1.85 7.56 -7.76
C ILE A 82 0.44 6.96 -7.60
N THR A 83 -0.10 6.35 -8.66
CA THR A 83 -1.44 5.78 -8.67
C THR A 83 -1.62 4.77 -7.54
N LYS A 84 -0.68 3.82 -7.37
CA LYS A 84 -0.75 2.83 -6.30
C LYS A 84 -0.61 3.44 -4.92
N TYR A 85 0.23 4.45 -4.78
CA TYR A 85 0.38 5.14 -3.50
C TYR A 85 -0.90 5.89 -3.12
N LEU A 86 -1.51 6.63 -4.04
CA LEU A 86 -2.76 7.37 -3.82
C LEU A 86 -3.94 6.46 -3.46
N ILE A 87 -3.97 5.22 -3.94
CA ILE A 87 -4.98 4.23 -3.55
C ILE A 87 -4.60 3.41 -2.30
N ALA A 88 -3.71 3.94 -1.49
CA ALA A 88 -3.30 3.37 -0.21
C ALA A 88 -2.51 2.03 -0.28
N THR A 89 -1.93 1.67 -1.43
CA THR A 89 -1.04 0.49 -1.51
C THR A 89 0.22 0.72 -0.67
N PRO A 90 0.66 -0.22 0.19
CA PRO A 90 1.89 -0.08 0.96
C PRO A 90 3.12 0.06 0.07
N ILE A 91 4.07 0.92 0.45
CA ILE A 91 5.32 1.16 -0.31
C ILE A 91 6.09 -0.14 -0.56
N SER A 92 6.13 -1.05 0.41
CA SER A 92 6.78 -2.35 0.25
C SER A 92 6.14 -3.20 -0.84
N HIS A 93 4.81 -3.14 -1.01
CA HIS A 93 4.10 -3.83 -2.07
C HIS A 93 4.35 -3.19 -3.44
N ILE A 94 4.33 -1.86 -3.53
CA ILE A 94 4.68 -1.13 -4.75
C ILE A 94 6.10 -1.52 -5.18
N ALA A 95 7.05 -1.49 -4.24
CA ALA A 95 8.44 -1.84 -4.50
C ALA A 95 8.60 -3.29 -5.01
N LYS A 96 7.89 -4.25 -4.42
CA LYS A 96 7.91 -5.66 -4.87
C LYS A 96 7.35 -5.82 -6.28
N GLN A 97 6.22 -5.20 -6.59
CA GLN A 97 5.59 -5.29 -7.91
C GLN A 97 6.46 -4.70 -9.02
N LEU A 98 7.18 -3.61 -8.73
CA LEU A 98 8.05 -2.94 -9.69
C LEU A 98 9.49 -3.46 -9.66
N TYR A 99 9.79 -4.45 -8.86
CA TYR A 99 11.17 -4.93 -8.62
C TYR A 99 12.15 -3.81 -8.27
N ARG A 100 11.69 -2.85 -7.45
CA ARG A 100 12.49 -1.72 -6.95
C ARG A 100 12.70 -1.81 -5.44
N SER A 101 13.54 -0.96 -4.87
CA SER A 101 13.66 -0.84 -3.42
C SER A 101 12.57 0.08 -2.85
N SER A 102 12.19 -0.13 -1.59
CA SER A 102 11.27 0.79 -0.90
C SER A 102 11.83 2.21 -0.82
N ALA A 103 13.15 2.36 -0.67
CA ALA A 103 13.80 3.66 -0.69
C ALA A 103 13.68 4.36 -2.05
N PHE A 104 13.79 3.61 -3.16
CA PHE A 104 13.57 4.15 -4.50
C PHE A 104 12.15 4.68 -4.66
N VAL A 105 11.15 3.88 -4.27
CA VAL A 105 9.73 4.28 -4.35
C VAL A 105 9.47 5.52 -3.50
N ARG A 106 9.95 5.54 -2.26
CA ARG A 106 9.82 6.69 -1.34
C ARG A 106 10.47 7.94 -1.94
N GLY A 107 11.71 7.86 -2.42
CA GLY A 107 12.40 9.00 -3.01
C GLY A 107 11.70 9.58 -4.25
N HIS A 108 10.94 8.77 -5.01
CA HIS A 108 10.09 9.30 -6.09
C HIS A 108 8.83 9.98 -5.55
N ILE A 109 8.16 9.41 -4.55
CA ILE A 109 6.99 10.02 -3.90
C ILE A 109 7.36 11.39 -3.34
N ASP A 110 8.45 11.49 -2.59
CA ASP A 110 8.93 12.73 -1.97
C ASP A 110 9.31 13.79 -3.03
N ARG A 111 10.02 13.37 -4.09
CA ARG A 111 10.43 14.29 -5.18
C ARG A 111 9.25 14.83 -5.99
N ILE A 112 8.19 14.04 -6.14
CA ILE A 112 6.99 14.43 -6.88
C ILE A 112 6.12 15.36 -6.07
N GLY A 113 6.28 15.38 -4.74
CA GLY A 113 5.46 16.20 -3.83
C GLY A 113 4.10 15.57 -3.54
N VAL A 114 4.01 14.24 -3.55
CA VAL A 114 2.79 13.55 -3.11
C VAL A 114 2.68 13.70 -1.58
N PRO A 115 1.50 14.09 -1.04
CA PRO A 115 1.31 14.19 0.39
C PRO A 115 1.67 12.87 1.10
N SER A 116 2.46 12.93 2.16
CA SER A 116 2.94 11.74 2.83
C SER A 116 1.88 11.12 3.74
N ARG A 117 1.93 9.78 3.85
CA ARG A 117 1.21 9.04 4.89
C ARG A 117 2.04 9.09 6.16
N ILE A 118 1.54 9.76 7.16
CA ILE A 118 2.24 9.99 8.41
C ILE A 118 1.78 8.99 9.46
N ALA A 119 2.67 8.57 10.34
CA ALA A 119 2.33 7.74 11.49
C ALA A 119 1.45 8.50 12.49
N GLU A 120 0.72 7.77 13.33
CA GLU A 120 -0.12 8.37 14.38
C GLU A 120 0.75 9.21 15.32
N GLY A 121 0.38 10.49 15.52
CA GLY A 121 1.14 11.41 16.37
C GLY A 121 2.09 12.36 15.64
N GLU A 122 2.41 12.13 14.36
CA GLU A 122 3.25 13.04 13.58
C GLU A 122 2.43 14.15 12.91
N GLU A 123 3.06 15.30 12.67
CA GLU A 123 2.44 16.43 12.00
C GLU A 123 2.26 16.15 10.50
N PHE A 124 1.08 16.48 9.96
CA PHE A 124 0.79 16.29 8.55
C PHE A 124 1.41 17.44 7.74
N ILE A 125 2.47 17.14 7.03
CA ILE A 125 3.12 18.10 6.15
C ILE A 125 2.46 18.00 4.77
N VAL A 126 1.72 19.04 4.39
CA VAL A 126 1.13 19.19 3.07
C VAL A 126 2.06 20.05 2.23
N PRO A 127 2.50 19.60 1.04
CA PRO A 127 3.24 20.47 0.12
C PRO A 127 2.43 21.72 -0.22
N ASP A 128 3.09 22.88 -0.32
CA ASP A 128 2.43 24.17 -0.57
C ASP A 128 1.52 24.14 -1.80
N GLU A 129 1.90 23.42 -2.85
CA GLU A 129 1.13 23.22 -4.07
C GLU A 129 -0.22 22.49 -3.84
N CYS A 130 -0.34 21.78 -2.73
CA CYS A 130 -1.53 21.02 -2.36
C CYS A 130 -2.47 21.78 -1.40
N VAL A 131 -2.02 22.89 -0.81
CA VAL A 131 -2.79 23.66 0.18
C VAL A 131 -3.83 24.52 -0.54
N LYS A 132 -5.08 24.35 -0.18
CA LYS A 132 -6.19 25.19 -0.67
C LYS A 132 -7.25 25.39 0.41
N GLU A 133 -7.86 26.54 0.44
CA GLU A 133 -9.01 26.83 1.31
C GLU A 133 -10.33 26.34 0.69
N GLU A 134 -10.40 26.35 -0.65
CA GLU A 134 -11.60 25.97 -1.40
C GLU A 134 -11.28 24.96 -2.50
N PHE A 135 -12.20 24.02 -2.69
CA PHE A 135 -12.07 22.96 -3.70
C PHE A 135 -13.24 23.01 -4.70
N LYS A 136 -12.97 22.66 -5.95
CA LYS A 136 -13.98 22.59 -7.01
C LYS A 136 -14.63 21.20 -7.07
N ILE A 137 -15.90 21.15 -7.50
CA ILE A 137 -16.57 19.87 -7.78
C ILE A 137 -15.80 19.15 -8.89
N GLY A 138 -15.52 17.86 -8.67
CA GLY A 138 -14.71 17.05 -9.57
C GLY A 138 -13.21 17.08 -9.32
N GLU A 139 -12.72 17.92 -8.41
CA GLU A 139 -11.32 18.02 -8.04
C GLU A 139 -10.86 16.78 -7.26
N TRP A 140 -9.64 16.32 -7.53
CA TRP A 140 -9.01 15.25 -6.81
C TRP A 140 -8.27 15.75 -5.58
N VAL A 141 -8.53 15.11 -4.45
CA VAL A 141 -8.03 15.51 -3.14
C VAL A 141 -7.42 14.33 -2.41
N TRP A 142 -6.55 14.65 -1.47
CA TRP A 142 -5.95 13.75 -0.52
C TRP A 142 -6.51 14.00 0.86
N PHE A 143 -6.94 12.95 1.55
CA PHE A 143 -7.42 13.08 2.92
C PHE A 143 -6.27 13.20 3.91
N ASN A 144 -6.35 14.17 4.80
CA ASN A 144 -5.52 14.25 5.99
C ASN A 144 -5.73 13.00 6.87
N LYS A 145 -4.70 12.59 7.61
CA LYS A 145 -4.74 11.43 8.50
C LYS A 145 -5.81 11.51 9.59
N ASN A 146 -6.14 12.71 10.03
CA ASN A 146 -7.09 12.95 11.12
C ASN A 146 -8.54 12.71 10.71
N HIS A 147 -8.80 12.46 9.43
CA HIS A 147 -10.14 12.16 8.97
C HIS A 147 -10.59 10.79 9.49
N PRO A 148 -11.69 10.70 10.28
CA PRO A 148 -12.06 9.49 11.01
C PRO A 148 -12.32 8.26 10.13
N ASP A 149 -12.88 8.48 8.92
CA ASP A 149 -13.27 7.38 8.03
C ASP A 149 -12.14 6.86 7.14
N THR A 150 -11.06 7.62 6.97
CA THR A 150 -10.02 7.30 6.00
C THR A 150 -8.72 6.78 6.60
N LYS A 151 -8.53 6.90 7.92
CA LYS A 151 -7.39 6.37 8.71
C LYS A 151 -6.05 6.36 7.95
N GLY A 152 -5.66 7.51 7.47
CA GLY A 152 -4.34 7.68 6.85
C GLY A 152 -4.33 7.66 5.32
N GLY A 153 -4.40 8.82 4.76
CA GLY A 153 -4.03 9.20 3.41
C GLY A 153 -4.65 8.36 2.29
N LYS A 154 -5.74 8.81 1.72
CA LYS A 154 -6.37 8.22 0.53
C LYS A 154 -6.76 9.33 -0.43
N ALA A 155 -6.69 9.03 -1.73
CA ALA A 155 -7.23 9.93 -2.74
C ALA A 155 -8.75 9.81 -2.81
N GLY A 156 -9.40 10.96 -3.02
CA GLY A 156 -10.83 11.03 -3.25
C GLY A 156 -11.17 12.09 -4.28
N LYS A 157 -12.41 12.14 -4.70
CA LYS A 157 -12.93 13.12 -5.66
C LYS A 157 -14.07 13.90 -5.03
N ILE A 158 -14.01 15.22 -5.07
CA ILE A 158 -15.08 16.10 -4.62
C ILE A 158 -16.32 15.89 -5.50
N VAL A 159 -17.43 15.58 -4.90
CA VAL A 159 -18.69 15.33 -5.62
C VAL A 159 -19.68 16.48 -5.43
N LYS A 160 -19.71 17.07 -4.24
CA LYS A 160 -20.65 18.12 -3.88
C LYS A 160 -20.08 18.96 -2.75
N GLU A 161 -20.28 20.26 -2.83
CA GLU A 161 -20.16 21.18 -1.69
C GLU A 161 -21.42 21.05 -0.84
N LEU A 162 -21.27 20.92 0.46
CA LEU A 162 -22.37 20.78 1.40
C LEU A 162 -22.63 22.17 2.00
N THR A 163 -23.87 22.64 1.87
CA THR A 163 -24.34 23.82 2.60
C THR A 163 -24.20 23.54 4.11
N SER A 164 -23.64 24.45 4.84
CA SER A 164 -23.10 24.34 6.19
C SER A 164 -24.13 24.02 7.29
N THR A 165 -24.85 22.92 7.19
CA THR A 165 -25.67 22.38 8.29
C THR A 165 -24.88 21.59 9.32
N ALA A 166 -23.62 21.23 9.02
CA ALA A 166 -22.74 20.61 9.98
C ALA A 166 -22.26 21.67 11.01
N LYS A 167 -22.72 21.56 12.27
CA LYS A 167 -22.31 22.45 13.38
C LYS A 167 -20.81 22.73 13.39
N ARG A 168 -20.00 21.69 13.12
CA ARG A 168 -18.54 21.77 13.11
C ARG A 168 -17.98 22.66 11.99
N ALA A 169 -18.63 22.71 10.84
CA ALA A 169 -18.23 23.59 9.74
C ALA A 169 -18.59 25.06 10.04
N GLN A 170 -19.72 25.28 10.73
CA GLN A 170 -20.12 26.63 11.18
C GLN A 170 -19.22 27.16 12.29
N GLU A 171 -18.84 26.30 13.25
CA GLU A 171 -17.95 26.68 14.35
C GLU A 171 -16.53 27.01 13.90
N GLN A 172 -16.09 26.48 12.77
CA GLN A 172 -14.72 26.61 12.25
C GLN A 172 -14.61 27.50 10.99
N GLU A 173 -15.73 28.13 10.58
CA GLU A 173 -15.80 29.00 9.38
C GLU A 173 -15.22 28.36 8.12
N CYS A 174 -15.35 27.04 7.96
CA CYS A 174 -14.78 26.29 6.86
C CYS A 174 -15.85 25.63 6.01
N LYS A 175 -15.51 25.31 4.75
CA LYS A 175 -16.40 24.61 3.83
C LYS A 175 -16.39 23.10 4.08
N ALA A 176 -17.53 22.47 3.87
CA ALA A 176 -17.68 21.02 3.94
C ALA A 176 -17.98 20.44 2.56
N TYR A 177 -17.37 19.29 2.27
CA TYR A 177 -17.47 18.62 0.98
C TYR A 177 -17.89 17.17 1.13
N LYS A 178 -18.72 16.68 0.21
CA LYS A 178 -18.95 15.26 0.00
C LYS A 178 -17.86 14.73 -0.92
N VAL A 179 -17.08 13.78 -0.43
CA VAL A 179 -15.94 13.20 -1.17
C VAL A 179 -16.19 11.73 -1.42
N HIS A 180 -16.04 11.29 -2.65
CA HIS A 180 -15.98 9.88 -3.01
C HIS A 180 -14.54 9.41 -3.00
N TYR A 181 -14.29 8.24 -2.41
CA TYR A 181 -12.97 7.63 -2.35
C TYR A 181 -13.02 6.12 -2.60
N TRP A 182 -11.88 5.55 -2.91
CA TRP A 182 -11.74 4.11 -3.12
C TRP A 182 -10.97 3.50 -1.96
N THR A 183 -11.51 2.44 -1.37
CA THR A 183 -10.83 1.66 -0.35
C THR A 183 -10.49 0.29 -0.93
N PRO A 184 -9.22 -0.15 -0.90
CA PRO A 184 -8.90 -1.53 -1.16
C PRO A 184 -9.53 -2.37 -0.05
N ILE A 185 -10.31 -3.38 -0.40
CA ILE A 185 -10.78 -4.36 0.57
C ILE A 185 -9.65 -5.35 0.77
N GLU A 186 -9.05 -5.36 1.97
CA GLU A 186 -8.28 -6.51 2.41
C GLU A 186 -9.25 -7.63 2.77
N TRP A 187 -9.18 -8.72 2.01
CA TRP A 187 -9.87 -9.93 2.36
C TRP A 187 -9.36 -10.48 3.67
N LYS A 188 -10.24 -10.56 4.67
CA LYS A 188 -10.03 -11.43 5.83
C LYS A 188 -10.66 -12.78 5.51
N GLU A 189 -9.91 -13.84 5.68
CA GLU A 189 -10.38 -15.23 5.65
C GLU A 189 -11.66 -15.33 6.51
N GLY A 190 -12.76 -15.83 5.93
CA GLY A 190 -14.05 -15.95 6.62
C GLY A 190 -15.11 -14.91 6.22
N MET A 191 -14.83 -13.94 5.37
CA MET A 191 -15.85 -13.07 4.81
C MET A 191 -16.61 -13.75 3.65
N TRP A 192 -17.90 -13.47 3.54
CA TRP A 192 -18.88 -14.03 2.58
C TRP A 192 -18.50 -14.03 1.11
N ALA A 193 -17.42 -13.41 0.74
CA ALA A 193 -16.99 -13.25 -0.61
C ALA A 193 -15.84 -14.21 -1.01
N ALA A 194 -15.71 -15.36 -0.39
CA ALA A 194 -14.84 -16.47 -0.84
C ALA A 194 -15.03 -16.86 -2.32
N TRP A 195 -16.09 -16.39 -2.96
CA TRP A 195 -16.44 -16.63 -4.37
C TRP A 195 -15.87 -15.59 -5.34
N TRP A 196 -15.14 -14.57 -4.88
CA TRP A 196 -14.61 -13.53 -5.75
C TRP A 196 -13.09 -13.46 -5.72
N PRO A 197 -12.40 -14.05 -6.68
CA PRO A 197 -10.96 -13.82 -6.84
C PRO A 197 -10.74 -12.40 -7.36
N GLY A 198 -10.07 -11.57 -6.57
CA GLY A 198 -9.65 -10.24 -6.98
C GLY A 198 -9.92 -9.16 -5.96
N TYR A 199 -9.06 -8.14 -5.95
CA TYR A 199 -9.26 -6.92 -5.17
C TYR A 199 -10.49 -6.18 -5.68
N LYS A 200 -11.61 -6.27 -4.97
CA LYS A 200 -12.72 -5.35 -5.19
C LYS A 200 -12.45 -4.04 -4.46
N ARG A 201 -12.58 -2.95 -5.20
CA ARG A 201 -12.58 -1.61 -4.64
C ARG A 201 -13.99 -1.26 -4.22
N PHE A 202 -14.16 -0.86 -2.98
CA PHE A 202 -15.40 -0.25 -2.53
C PHE A 202 -15.34 1.24 -2.83
N LYS A 203 -16.35 1.74 -3.51
CA LYS A 203 -16.59 3.17 -3.66
C LYS A 203 -17.26 3.65 -2.38
N GLY A 204 -16.46 4.20 -1.46
CA GLY A 204 -16.95 4.88 -0.28
C GLY A 204 -17.28 6.34 -0.58
N TRP A 205 -18.05 6.96 0.30
CA TRP A 205 -18.20 8.41 0.36
C TRP A 205 -18.14 8.85 1.82
N THR A 206 -17.66 10.04 2.03
CA THR A 206 -17.63 10.67 3.35
C THR A 206 -17.77 12.17 3.24
N THR A 207 -18.02 12.82 4.35
CA THR A 207 -18.00 14.27 4.48
C THR A 207 -16.66 14.69 5.05
N ALA A 208 -15.96 15.60 4.39
CA ALA A 208 -14.71 16.15 4.84
C ALA A 208 -14.76 17.68 4.88
N LEU A 209 -14.08 18.27 5.83
CA LEU A 209 -13.92 19.72 5.93
C LEU A 209 -12.71 20.15 5.09
N SER A 210 -12.68 21.41 4.65
CA SER A 210 -11.63 21.90 3.75
C SER A 210 -10.22 21.69 4.33
N TYR A 211 -10.03 21.87 5.63
CA TYR A 211 -8.73 21.66 6.29
C TYR A 211 -8.31 20.17 6.43
N ASP A 212 -9.25 19.22 6.23
CA ASP A 212 -8.95 17.79 6.21
C ASP A 212 -8.47 17.31 4.83
N LEU A 213 -8.41 18.22 3.86
CA LEU A 213 -8.13 17.91 2.46
C LEU A 213 -6.92 18.66 1.94
N ALA A 214 -6.22 18.03 1.01
CA ALA A 214 -5.16 18.63 0.21
C ALA A 214 -5.43 18.37 -1.27
N SER A 215 -5.24 19.37 -2.15
CA SER A 215 -5.43 19.19 -3.59
C SER A 215 -4.31 18.34 -4.18
N ILE A 216 -4.69 17.33 -4.96
CA ILE A 216 -3.74 16.54 -5.78
C ILE A 216 -4.07 16.65 -7.27
N GLN A 217 -4.92 17.62 -7.66
CA GLN A 217 -5.35 17.77 -9.05
C GLN A 217 -4.16 18.02 -9.99
N HIS A 218 -3.20 18.81 -9.56
CA HIS A 218 -1.99 19.08 -10.34
C HIS A 218 -1.18 17.81 -10.64
N LEU A 219 -1.15 16.84 -9.74
CA LEU A 219 -0.48 15.54 -9.97
C LEU A 219 -1.28 14.68 -10.94
N VAL A 220 -2.62 14.69 -10.82
CA VAL A 220 -3.51 13.94 -11.72
C VAL A 220 -3.36 14.44 -13.15
N ASP A 221 -3.28 15.75 -13.34
CA ASP A 221 -3.16 16.38 -14.65
C ASP A 221 -1.75 16.21 -15.24
N LYS A 222 -0.70 16.51 -14.47
CA LYS A 222 0.71 16.44 -14.90
C LYS A 222 1.14 15.03 -15.31
N TYR A 223 0.70 14.02 -14.57
CA TYR A 223 1.11 12.63 -14.77
C TYR A 223 0.04 11.79 -15.49
N GLU A 224 -1.06 12.41 -15.93
CA GLU A 224 -2.18 11.72 -16.59
C GLU A 224 -2.60 10.45 -15.85
N LEU A 225 -2.80 10.58 -14.53
CA LEU A 225 -3.11 9.44 -13.69
C LEU A 225 -4.44 8.80 -14.09
N ASN A 226 -4.51 7.47 -13.98
CA ASN A 226 -5.72 6.73 -14.33
C ASN A 226 -6.89 7.14 -13.40
N LYS A 227 -7.78 7.99 -13.92
CA LYS A 227 -8.93 8.58 -13.22
C LYS A 227 -9.99 7.55 -12.82
N GLU A 228 -9.99 6.37 -13.43
CA GLU A 228 -10.89 5.26 -13.05
C GLU A 228 -10.40 4.51 -11.80
N ARG A 229 -9.12 4.62 -11.52
CA ARG A 229 -8.46 3.93 -10.40
C ARG A 229 -8.22 4.82 -9.20
N LEU A 230 -8.39 6.12 -9.37
CA LEU A 230 -8.36 7.11 -8.30
C LEU A 230 -9.76 7.42 -7.82
#